data_0fedd3d0261aaf31627334326dd0d876
#
_entry.id   0fedd3d0261aaf31627334326dd0d876
#
_cell.length_a   1.000
_cell.length_b   1.000
_cell.length_c   1.000
_cell.angle_alpha   90.00
_cell.angle_beta   90.00
_cell.angle_gamma   90.00
#
_symmetry.space_group_name_H-M   'P 1'
#
loop_
_entity.id
_entity.type
_entity.pdbx_description
1 polymer ?
#
loop_
_entity_poly.entity_id
_entity_poly.type
_entity_poly.pdbx_seq_one_letter_code
_entity_poly.pdbx_strand_id
1 'polypeptide(L)'
;MNERFQKLCRDYKIQTAIDPRLYDKYNVKRGLRNNDGSGVVVGLTNICCVHGYVIDEGEKRPAPGQLIYRGYDICDLVSGVEKDGRYGFEETAYLLLFGNLPDKEHLEDFKKIVTHYRTLPPYFAEDVLMRCPSSNIMNKMAQSVLALYTYDKEPENKSMESEMLKAISVIARLPAIMVGAYQVMRRYLYNSSMVMHPINLDESLAESILSTLRDDREYTKEEAKLLDLCLMLHAEHGGGNNSTFTCRCVTSTGTDAYAAYASAISALKGPRHGGANIKVMEMLNCIENGVKNWENEGEVADFLTKILNKEENDHSGLIYGMGHAVYTLSDPRAVQLKKAALKLANGTETEAEFRLLDTIERLTPQLFAKNKGDIKTMCANVDMYSGLVYKLLGIPVEMYTALFACARMPGWCAHRMEEIENGKRIMRPAYRTLIKNRDYVALDQR
;
A
#
# COMPACT_ATOMS: atom_id res chain seq x y z
N MET A 1 0.07 -4.08 35.63
CA MET A 1 0.77 -5.26 35.07
C MET A 1 1.62 -5.87 36.18
N ASN A 2 1.60 -7.19 36.38
CA ASN A 2 2.26 -7.85 37.52
C ASN A 2 3.79 -7.74 37.38
N GLU A 3 4.49 -7.31 38.47
CA GLU A 3 5.96 -7.17 38.49
C GLU A 3 6.70 -8.45 38.06
N ARG A 4 6.12 -9.63 38.40
CA ARG A 4 6.66 -10.93 37.94
C ARG A 4 6.72 -11.05 36.45
N PHE A 5 5.68 -10.58 35.74
CA PHE A 5 5.64 -10.58 34.23
C PHE A 5 6.68 -9.60 33.68
N GLN A 6 6.84 -8.44 34.28
CA GLN A 6 7.87 -7.47 33.83
C GLN A 6 9.29 -8.03 34.04
N LYS A 7 9.53 -8.80 35.11
CA LYS A 7 10.82 -9.49 35.34
C LYS A 7 11.08 -10.49 34.20
N LEU A 8 10.10 -11.36 33.89
CA LEU A 8 10.22 -12.31 32.76
C LEU A 8 10.52 -11.61 31.44
N CYS A 9 9.91 -10.45 31.18
CA CYS A 9 10.17 -9.66 29.97
C CYS A 9 11.60 -9.09 29.94
N ARG A 10 12.16 -8.68 31.07
CA ARG A 10 13.57 -8.23 31.15
C ARG A 10 14.52 -9.39 30.90
N ASP A 11 14.28 -10.53 31.59
CA ASP A 11 15.10 -11.73 31.42
C ASP A 11 15.08 -12.21 29.94
N TYR A 12 13.90 -12.18 29.30
CA TYR A 12 13.77 -12.49 27.86
C TYR A 12 14.67 -11.60 27.00
N LYS A 13 14.65 -10.27 27.19
CA LYS A 13 15.47 -9.33 26.41
C LYS A 13 16.97 -9.61 26.52
N ILE A 14 17.43 -9.96 27.70
CA ILE A 14 18.85 -10.30 27.96
C ILE A 14 19.22 -11.62 27.29
N GLN A 15 18.38 -12.64 27.46
CA GLN A 15 18.64 -14.00 26.98
C GLN A 15 18.56 -14.14 25.44
N THR A 16 17.76 -13.29 24.79
CA THR A 16 17.47 -13.40 23.35
C THR A 16 18.16 -12.35 22.49
N ALA A 17 18.95 -11.44 23.09
CA ALA A 17 19.67 -10.42 22.35
C ALA A 17 20.66 -11.04 21.35
N ILE A 18 20.62 -10.57 20.12
CA ILE A 18 21.58 -10.94 19.06
C ILE A 18 22.53 -9.76 18.85
N ASP A 19 23.84 -10.00 18.96
CA ASP A 19 24.86 -9.00 18.66
C ASP A 19 24.76 -8.58 17.17
N PRO A 20 24.50 -7.31 16.86
CA PRO A 20 24.36 -6.83 15.47
C PRO A 20 25.57 -7.14 14.59
N ARG A 21 26.78 -7.23 15.14
CA ARG A 21 28.02 -7.55 14.39
C ARG A 21 28.00 -8.95 13.78
N LEU A 22 27.20 -9.85 14.32
CA LEU A 22 27.05 -11.23 13.81
C LEU A 22 26.37 -11.29 12.43
N TYR A 23 25.54 -10.28 12.11
CA TYR A 23 24.91 -10.23 10.79
C TYR A 23 25.97 -10.05 9.69
N ASP A 24 26.92 -9.17 9.90
CA ASP A 24 28.03 -8.94 8.92
C ASP A 24 28.97 -10.14 8.92
N LYS A 25 29.34 -10.65 10.11
CA LYS A 25 30.21 -11.83 10.24
C LYS A 25 29.69 -13.04 9.45
N TYR A 26 28.39 -13.26 9.45
CA TYR A 26 27.76 -14.39 8.76
C TYR A 26 27.16 -14.02 7.39
N ASN A 27 27.42 -12.82 6.89
CA ASN A 27 26.88 -12.30 5.63
C ASN A 27 25.35 -12.47 5.49
N VAL A 28 24.63 -12.18 6.58
CA VAL A 28 23.17 -12.29 6.64
C VAL A 28 22.52 -11.16 5.87
N LYS A 29 21.66 -11.49 4.94
CA LYS A 29 20.92 -10.51 4.11
C LYS A 29 19.71 -9.99 4.89
N ARG A 30 19.93 -9.04 5.80
CA ARG A 30 18.88 -8.45 6.63
C ARG A 30 17.79 -7.81 5.79
N GLY A 31 16.53 -8.19 6.02
CA GLY A 31 15.41 -7.69 5.21
C GLY A 31 15.51 -8.08 3.72
N LEU A 32 16.20 -9.17 3.40
CA LEU A 32 16.49 -9.60 2.03
C LEU A 32 17.17 -8.51 1.19
N ARG A 33 18.13 -7.79 1.81
CA ARG A 33 18.96 -6.77 1.16
C ARG A 33 20.42 -7.16 1.17
N ASN A 34 21.10 -6.87 0.06
CA ASN A 34 22.55 -6.92 -0.05
C ASN A 34 23.19 -5.71 0.66
N ASN A 35 24.51 -5.76 0.91
CA ASN A 35 25.22 -4.69 1.60
C ASN A 35 25.22 -3.36 0.83
N ASP A 36 25.09 -3.40 -0.50
CA ASP A 36 24.91 -2.24 -1.38
C ASP A 36 23.48 -1.67 -1.39
N GLY A 37 22.57 -2.26 -0.58
CA GLY A 37 21.18 -1.88 -0.49
C GLY A 37 20.27 -2.45 -1.59
N SER A 38 20.82 -3.21 -2.57
CA SER A 38 20.01 -3.89 -3.57
C SER A 38 19.19 -5.04 -2.96
N GLY A 39 18.04 -5.38 -3.56
CA GLY A 39 17.24 -6.53 -3.15
C GLY A 39 17.90 -7.86 -3.53
N VAL A 40 17.73 -8.86 -2.67
CA VAL A 40 18.09 -10.24 -3.05
C VAL A 40 17.06 -10.73 -4.07
N VAL A 41 17.53 -11.23 -5.21
CA VAL A 41 16.63 -11.82 -6.23
C VAL A 41 16.14 -13.17 -5.74
N VAL A 42 14.83 -13.25 -5.48
CA VAL A 42 14.18 -14.46 -4.92
C VAL A 42 13.19 -15.11 -5.88
N GLY A 43 12.90 -14.49 -7.03
CA GLY A 43 11.97 -15.03 -8.02
C GLY A 43 11.99 -14.24 -9.32
N LEU A 44 11.22 -14.74 -10.29
CA LEU A 44 10.96 -14.09 -11.58
C LEU A 44 9.49 -13.67 -11.65
N THR A 45 9.19 -12.62 -12.41
CA THR A 45 7.82 -12.17 -12.65
C THR A 45 7.66 -11.54 -14.02
N ASN A 46 6.50 -11.76 -14.65
CA ASN A 46 6.05 -11.08 -15.86
C ASN A 46 4.98 -10.02 -15.59
N ILE A 47 4.70 -9.71 -14.32
CA ILE A 47 3.58 -8.84 -13.95
C ILE A 47 3.98 -7.38 -13.95
N CYS A 48 5.14 -7.07 -13.34
CA CYS A 48 5.53 -5.69 -13.13
C CYS A 48 7.05 -5.51 -13.18
N CYS A 49 7.50 -4.40 -13.76
CA CYS A 49 8.87 -3.92 -13.66
C CYS A 49 8.87 -2.55 -12.98
N VAL A 50 9.72 -2.39 -11.97
CA VAL A 50 9.95 -1.12 -11.25
C VAL A 50 11.40 -0.74 -11.48
N HIS A 51 11.65 0.36 -12.19
CA HIS A 51 12.97 0.77 -12.63
C HIS A 51 13.23 2.24 -12.29
N GLY A 52 14.42 2.57 -11.80
CA GLY A 52 14.76 3.95 -11.39
C GLY A 52 16.26 4.23 -11.41
N TYR A 53 17.05 3.32 -12.00
CA TYR A 53 18.48 3.49 -12.22
C TYR A 53 18.95 2.57 -13.34
N VAL A 54 20.04 2.91 -13.99
CA VAL A 54 20.76 2.05 -14.95
C VAL A 54 22.06 1.58 -14.34
N ILE A 55 22.55 0.42 -14.75
CA ILE A 55 23.89 -0.06 -14.42
C ILE A 55 24.75 0.21 -15.66
N ASP A 56 25.73 1.11 -15.53
CA ASP A 56 26.67 1.48 -16.57
C ASP A 56 28.07 1.18 -16.06
N GLU A 57 28.81 0.34 -16.79
CA GLU A 57 30.18 -0.13 -16.42
C GLU A 57 30.28 -0.69 -14.98
N GLY A 58 29.16 -1.28 -14.45
CA GLY A 58 29.07 -1.82 -13.09
C GLY A 58 28.68 -0.80 -12.01
N GLU A 59 28.52 0.48 -12.38
CA GLU A 59 28.07 1.53 -11.48
C GLU A 59 26.58 1.83 -11.62
N LYS A 60 25.93 2.11 -10.51
CA LYS A 60 24.54 2.56 -10.48
C LYS A 60 24.46 4.04 -10.87
N ARG A 61 23.81 4.35 -12.00
CA ARG A 61 23.51 5.72 -12.40
C ARG A 61 22.01 6.01 -12.24
N PRO A 62 21.64 7.14 -11.63
CA PRO A 62 20.24 7.55 -11.52
C PRO A 62 19.57 7.65 -12.88
N ALA A 63 18.32 7.20 -12.97
CA ALA A 63 17.48 7.32 -14.16
C ALA A 63 16.05 7.75 -13.76
N PRO A 64 15.27 8.36 -14.66
CA PRO A 64 13.86 8.58 -14.44
C PRO A 64 13.15 7.28 -14.06
N GLY A 65 12.26 7.35 -13.09
CA GLY A 65 11.52 6.18 -12.65
C GLY A 65 10.55 5.68 -13.72
N GLN A 66 10.47 4.37 -13.87
CA GLN A 66 9.49 3.70 -14.72
C GLN A 66 8.73 2.66 -13.91
N LEU A 67 7.43 2.58 -14.15
CA LEU A 67 6.54 1.56 -13.61
C LEU A 67 5.81 0.93 -14.79
N ILE A 68 6.04 -0.36 -14.99
CA ILE A 68 5.57 -1.09 -16.16
C ILE A 68 4.67 -2.22 -15.68
N TYR A 69 3.41 -2.22 -16.11
CA TYR A 69 2.44 -3.28 -15.86
C TYR A 69 2.31 -4.16 -17.08
N ARG A 70 2.70 -5.44 -17.00
CA ARG A 70 2.60 -6.40 -18.11
C ARG A 70 3.20 -5.89 -19.44
N GLY A 71 4.26 -5.08 -19.38
CA GLY A 71 4.94 -4.51 -20.53
C GLY A 71 4.46 -3.12 -20.96
N TYR A 72 3.42 -2.56 -20.33
CA TYR A 72 2.90 -1.22 -20.61
C TYR A 72 3.35 -0.23 -19.54
N ASP A 73 3.89 0.92 -19.95
CA ASP A 73 4.24 2.00 -19.02
C ASP A 73 2.97 2.59 -18.39
N ILE A 74 3.00 2.81 -17.08
CA ILE A 74 1.85 3.37 -16.36
C ILE A 74 1.45 4.76 -16.88
N CYS A 75 2.42 5.56 -17.33
CA CYS A 75 2.13 6.88 -17.89
C CYS A 75 1.34 6.78 -19.20
N ASP A 76 1.64 5.77 -20.03
CA ASP A 76 0.91 5.53 -21.28
C ASP A 76 -0.51 5.01 -21.01
N LEU A 77 -0.66 4.12 -20.01
CA LEU A 77 -1.99 3.64 -19.56
C LEU A 77 -2.85 4.82 -19.08
N VAL A 78 -2.30 5.68 -18.21
CA VAL A 78 -3.00 6.87 -17.70
C VAL A 78 -3.37 7.80 -18.84
N SER A 79 -2.42 8.11 -19.74
CA SER A 79 -2.67 9.02 -20.89
C SER A 79 -3.75 8.49 -21.84
N GLY A 80 -3.78 7.17 -22.06
CA GLY A 80 -4.81 6.52 -22.88
C GLY A 80 -6.19 6.67 -22.27
N VAL A 81 -6.32 6.38 -20.98
CA VAL A 81 -7.58 6.51 -20.21
C VAL A 81 -8.07 7.96 -20.17
N GLU A 82 -7.17 8.92 -19.91
CA GLU A 82 -7.50 10.36 -19.90
C GLU A 82 -8.00 10.84 -21.28
N LYS A 83 -7.33 10.44 -22.36
CA LYS A 83 -7.69 10.80 -23.73
C LYS A 83 -9.07 10.30 -24.10
N ASP A 84 -9.40 9.07 -23.69
CA ASP A 84 -10.71 8.47 -23.95
C ASP A 84 -11.81 9.00 -23.01
N GLY A 85 -11.42 9.70 -21.94
CA GLY A 85 -12.34 10.27 -20.95
C GLY A 85 -13.08 9.22 -20.10
N ARG A 86 -12.54 8.01 -19.98
CA ARG A 86 -13.12 6.86 -19.28
C ARG A 86 -12.44 6.58 -17.94
N TYR A 87 -12.91 5.58 -17.20
CA TYR A 87 -12.27 5.03 -16.01
C TYR A 87 -11.34 3.89 -16.40
N GLY A 88 -10.17 3.79 -15.74
CA GLY A 88 -9.10 2.89 -16.15
C GLY A 88 -8.76 1.80 -15.14
N PHE A 89 -9.32 1.84 -13.93
CA PHE A 89 -8.92 0.87 -12.89
C PHE A 89 -9.34 -0.56 -13.24
N GLU A 90 -10.55 -0.76 -13.73
CA GLU A 90 -11.03 -2.09 -14.15
C GLU A 90 -10.20 -2.65 -15.32
N GLU A 91 -9.80 -1.81 -16.27
CA GLU A 91 -8.89 -2.22 -17.36
C GLU A 91 -7.50 -2.56 -16.82
N THR A 92 -6.99 -1.78 -15.87
CA THR A 92 -5.71 -2.05 -15.20
C THR A 92 -5.77 -3.37 -14.42
N ALA A 93 -6.88 -3.65 -13.73
CA ALA A 93 -7.09 -4.93 -13.05
C ALA A 93 -7.14 -6.09 -14.04
N TYR A 94 -7.84 -5.93 -15.16
CA TYR A 94 -7.86 -6.92 -16.24
C TYR A 94 -6.45 -7.18 -16.78
N LEU A 95 -5.71 -6.12 -17.13
CA LEU A 95 -4.34 -6.23 -17.63
C LEU A 95 -3.44 -7.02 -16.68
N LEU A 96 -3.47 -6.72 -15.40
CA LEU A 96 -2.66 -7.40 -14.39
C LEU A 96 -3.02 -8.88 -14.28
N LEU A 97 -4.30 -9.23 -14.30
CA LEU A 97 -4.80 -10.60 -14.15
C LEU A 97 -4.56 -11.44 -15.42
N PHE A 98 -4.91 -10.92 -16.59
CA PHE A 98 -4.92 -11.68 -17.86
C PHE A 98 -3.68 -11.47 -18.71
N GLY A 99 -2.83 -10.47 -18.42
CA GLY A 99 -1.53 -10.30 -19.05
C GLY A 99 -1.51 -9.42 -20.31
N ASN A 100 -2.66 -9.09 -20.89
CA ASN A 100 -2.79 -8.21 -22.05
C ASN A 100 -3.91 -7.18 -21.84
N LEU A 101 -3.85 -6.06 -22.56
CA LEU A 101 -4.97 -5.12 -22.59
C LEU A 101 -6.20 -5.80 -23.20
N PRO A 102 -7.39 -5.59 -22.60
CA PRO A 102 -8.63 -6.08 -23.18
C PRO A 102 -9.00 -5.32 -24.45
N ASP A 103 -9.62 -5.98 -25.40
CA ASP A 103 -10.45 -5.29 -26.35
C ASP A 103 -11.76 -4.82 -25.69
N LYS A 104 -12.60 -4.15 -26.45
CA LYS A 104 -13.83 -3.56 -25.93
C LYS A 104 -14.80 -4.61 -25.38
N GLU A 105 -14.92 -5.75 -26.05
CA GLU A 105 -15.83 -6.84 -25.65
C GLU A 105 -15.34 -7.50 -24.35
N HIS A 106 -14.06 -7.85 -24.28
CA HIS A 106 -13.45 -8.43 -23.09
C HIS A 106 -13.51 -7.49 -21.89
N LEU A 107 -13.31 -6.18 -22.08
CA LEU A 107 -13.43 -5.21 -20.98
C LEU A 107 -14.85 -5.15 -20.44
N GLU A 108 -15.86 -5.12 -21.30
CA GLU A 108 -17.26 -5.08 -20.89
C GLU A 108 -17.68 -6.37 -20.19
N ASP A 109 -17.22 -7.53 -20.65
CA ASP A 109 -17.49 -8.80 -19.99
C ASP A 109 -16.80 -8.89 -18.62
N PHE A 110 -15.56 -8.41 -18.51
CA PHE A 110 -14.88 -8.31 -17.21
C PHE A 110 -15.63 -7.41 -16.24
N LYS A 111 -16.07 -6.24 -16.67
CA LYS A 111 -16.89 -5.32 -15.85
C LYS A 111 -18.18 -5.97 -15.38
N LYS A 112 -18.88 -6.74 -16.24
CA LYS A 112 -20.09 -7.49 -15.83
C LYS A 112 -19.76 -8.50 -14.71
N ILE A 113 -18.64 -9.22 -14.81
CA ILE A 113 -18.21 -10.17 -13.78
C ILE A 113 -17.88 -9.41 -12.47
N VAL A 114 -17.12 -8.32 -12.53
CA VAL A 114 -16.83 -7.47 -11.38
C VAL A 114 -18.13 -6.98 -10.74
N THR A 115 -19.05 -6.45 -11.53
CA THR A 115 -20.36 -5.95 -11.09
C THR A 115 -21.17 -7.03 -10.36
N HIS A 116 -21.19 -8.26 -10.91
CA HIS A 116 -21.88 -9.41 -10.26
C HIS A 116 -21.38 -9.68 -8.85
N TYR A 117 -20.09 -9.49 -8.59
CA TYR A 117 -19.48 -9.78 -7.27
C TYR A 117 -19.41 -8.58 -6.33
N ARG A 118 -19.86 -7.38 -6.69
CA ARG A 118 -19.79 -6.19 -5.81
C ARG A 118 -20.62 -6.33 -4.54
N THR A 119 -21.76 -6.99 -4.64
CA THR A 119 -22.66 -7.20 -3.49
C THR A 119 -22.03 -8.18 -2.50
N LEU A 120 -22.05 -7.83 -1.24
CA LEU A 120 -21.60 -8.72 -0.17
C LEU A 120 -22.57 -9.92 -0.04
N PRO A 121 -22.09 -11.08 0.40
CA PRO A 121 -22.95 -12.21 0.68
C PRO A 121 -24.06 -11.88 1.69
N PRO A 122 -25.21 -12.60 1.68
CA PRO A 122 -26.27 -12.37 2.64
C PRO A 122 -25.75 -12.41 4.09
N TYR A 123 -26.21 -11.48 4.93
CA TYR A 123 -25.85 -11.30 6.34
C TYR A 123 -24.36 -11.01 6.61
N PHE A 124 -23.54 -10.83 5.58
CA PHE A 124 -22.10 -10.57 5.75
C PHE A 124 -21.85 -9.25 6.52
N ALA A 125 -22.62 -8.22 6.24
CA ALA A 125 -22.47 -6.95 6.93
C ALA A 125 -22.78 -7.08 8.43
N GLU A 126 -23.85 -7.78 8.78
CA GLU A 126 -24.30 -7.99 10.15
C GLU A 126 -23.33 -8.88 10.92
N ASP A 127 -22.98 -10.05 10.35
CA ASP A 127 -22.23 -11.08 11.05
C ASP A 127 -20.72 -10.80 11.08
N VAL A 128 -20.18 -10.17 10.05
CA VAL A 128 -18.73 -9.95 9.93
C VAL A 128 -18.33 -8.52 10.27
N LEU A 129 -19.05 -7.51 9.75
CA LEU A 129 -18.68 -6.11 9.97
C LEU A 129 -19.21 -5.56 11.29
N MET A 130 -20.52 -5.72 11.56
CA MET A 130 -21.21 -5.07 12.69
C MET A 130 -21.00 -5.79 14.02
N ARG A 131 -21.00 -7.12 14.04
CA ARG A 131 -20.94 -7.90 15.28
C ARG A 131 -19.66 -7.71 16.07
N CYS A 132 -18.54 -7.41 15.39
CA CYS A 132 -17.23 -7.20 16.00
C CYS A 132 -16.58 -5.92 15.45
N PRO A 133 -16.97 -4.71 15.87
CA PRO A 133 -16.36 -3.46 15.41
C PRO A 133 -14.85 -3.44 15.67
N SER A 134 -14.09 -2.87 14.74
CA SER A 134 -12.64 -2.72 14.88
C SER A 134 -12.25 -1.25 14.84
N SER A 135 -11.29 -0.87 15.69
CA SER A 135 -10.65 0.45 15.65
C SER A 135 -9.64 0.60 14.50
N ASN A 136 -9.51 -0.42 13.66
CA ASN A 136 -8.59 -0.41 12.54
C ASN A 136 -9.22 -1.08 11.33
N ILE A 137 -9.46 -0.30 10.27
CA ILE A 137 -10.15 -0.76 9.05
C ILE A 137 -9.35 -1.87 8.36
N MET A 138 -8.02 -1.74 8.27
CA MET A 138 -7.17 -2.78 7.67
C MET A 138 -7.28 -4.13 8.40
N ASN A 139 -7.39 -4.10 9.74
CA ASN A 139 -7.62 -5.31 10.52
C ASN A 139 -8.98 -5.93 10.19
N LYS A 140 -10.04 -5.10 10.11
CA LYS A 140 -11.37 -5.56 9.74
C LYS A 140 -11.39 -6.12 8.32
N MET A 141 -10.72 -5.48 7.36
CA MET A 141 -10.62 -5.99 5.99
C MET A 141 -9.95 -7.37 5.93
N ALA A 142 -8.83 -7.56 6.64
CA ALA A 142 -8.17 -8.86 6.69
C ALA A 142 -9.08 -9.95 7.29
N GLN A 143 -9.78 -9.65 8.39
CA GLN A 143 -10.80 -10.56 8.98
C GLN A 143 -11.93 -10.86 8.00
N SER A 144 -12.41 -9.85 7.28
CA SER A 144 -13.51 -9.97 6.33
C SER A 144 -13.11 -10.82 5.11
N VAL A 145 -11.89 -10.64 4.60
CA VAL A 145 -11.39 -11.48 3.51
C VAL A 145 -11.27 -12.95 3.95
N LEU A 146 -10.76 -13.23 5.16
CA LEU A 146 -10.76 -14.59 5.71
C LEU A 146 -12.19 -15.14 5.87
N ALA A 147 -13.15 -14.31 6.29
CA ALA A 147 -14.54 -14.73 6.44
C ALA A 147 -15.20 -15.10 5.10
N LEU A 148 -14.78 -14.48 3.96
CA LEU A 148 -15.30 -14.84 2.64
C LEU A 148 -15.09 -16.30 2.28
N TYR A 149 -14.08 -16.97 2.86
CA TYR A 149 -13.86 -18.41 2.73
C TYR A 149 -15.13 -19.21 3.08
N THR A 150 -15.86 -18.84 4.14
CA THR A 150 -17.06 -19.57 4.59
C THR A 150 -18.29 -19.33 3.71
N TYR A 151 -18.25 -18.32 2.84
CA TYR A 151 -19.31 -18.01 1.88
C TYR A 151 -19.02 -18.56 0.47
N ASP A 152 -17.82 -19.10 0.26
CA ASP A 152 -17.44 -19.78 -0.97
C ASP A 152 -17.84 -21.26 -0.88
N LYS A 153 -18.49 -21.78 -1.91
CA LYS A 153 -18.91 -23.19 -1.95
C LYS A 153 -17.75 -24.15 -2.20
N GLU A 154 -16.69 -23.65 -2.82
CA GLU A 154 -15.51 -24.44 -3.20
C GLU A 154 -14.20 -23.69 -2.87
N PRO A 155 -13.97 -23.29 -1.60
CA PRO A 155 -12.84 -22.44 -1.23
C PRO A 155 -11.48 -23.10 -1.50
N GLU A 156 -11.42 -24.43 -1.46
CA GLU A 156 -10.21 -25.25 -1.71
C GLU A 156 -10.04 -25.66 -3.17
N ASN A 157 -10.96 -25.31 -4.08
CA ASN A 157 -10.79 -25.58 -5.50
C ASN A 157 -9.68 -24.68 -6.08
N LYS A 158 -8.63 -25.34 -6.58
CA LYS A 158 -7.40 -24.71 -7.11
C LYS A 158 -7.32 -24.71 -8.63
N SER A 159 -8.43 -24.99 -9.33
CA SER A 159 -8.46 -24.80 -10.77
C SER A 159 -8.22 -23.32 -11.08
N MET A 160 -7.60 -23.05 -12.22
CA MET A 160 -7.26 -21.67 -12.63
C MET A 160 -8.52 -20.80 -12.73
N GLU A 161 -9.62 -21.36 -13.22
CA GLU A 161 -10.91 -20.69 -13.32
C GLU A 161 -11.46 -20.31 -11.92
N SER A 162 -11.40 -21.24 -10.96
CA SER A 162 -11.86 -21.00 -9.59
C SER A 162 -11.01 -19.94 -8.89
N GLU A 163 -9.68 -20.03 -9.00
CA GLU A 163 -8.77 -19.03 -8.42
C GLU A 163 -8.97 -17.64 -9.05
N MET A 164 -9.21 -17.57 -10.37
CA MET A 164 -9.51 -16.30 -11.06
C MET A 164 -10.84 -15.70 -10.59
N LEU A 165 -11.88 -16.50 -10.43
CA LEU A 165 -13.17 -16.02 -9.91
C LEU A 165 -13.06 -15.53 -8.46
N LYS A 166 -12.29 -16.23 -7.59
CA LYS A 166 -12.00 -15.78 -6.23
C LYS A 166 -11.27 -14.44 -6.25
N ALA A 167 -10.27 -14.28 -7.12
CA ALA A 167 -9.52 -13.03 -7.28
C ALA A 167 -10.46 -11.86 -7.66
N ILE A 168 -11.27 -12.02 -8.70
CA ILE A 168 -12.21 -11.01 -9.16
C ILE A 168 -13.25 -10.71 -8.08
N SER A 169 -13.75 -11.74 -7.40
CA SER A 169 -14.73 -11.60 -6.30
C SER A 169 -14.17 -10.76 -5.14
N VAL A 170 -12.92 -10.96 -4.75
CA VAL A 170 -12.30 -10.18 -3.68
C VAL A 170 -12.03 -8.74 -4.14
N ILE A 171 -11.52 -8.53 -5.36
CA ILE A 171 -11.33 -7.18 -5.94
C ILE A 171 -12.65 -6.40 -5.92
N ALA A 172 -13.74 -7.03 -6.33
CA ALA A 172 -15.06 -6.40 -6.41
C ALA A 172 -15.68 -6.06 -5.04
N ARG A 173 -15.51 -6.93 -4.04
CA ARG A 173 -16.11 -6.79 -2.70
C ARG A 173 -15.30 -5.93 -1.74
N LEU A 174 -14.01 -5.82 -1.94
CA LEU A 174 -13.12 -5.16 -0.99
C LEU A 174 -13.48 -3.69 -0.74
N PRO A 175 -13.88 -2.88 -1.73
CA PRO A 175 -14.38 -1.52 -1.50
C PRO A 175 -15.60 -1.47 -0.58
N ALA A 176 -16.59 -2.34 -0.78
CA ALA A 176 -17.79 -2.41 0.06
C ALA A 176 -17.45 -2.84 1.51
N ILE A 177 -16.51 -3.78 1.66
CA ILE A 177 -15.98 -4.18 2.98
C ILE A 177 -15.28 -3.00 3.66
N MET A 178 -14.46 -2.25 2.94
CA MET A 178 -13.74 -1.09 3.45
C MET A 178 -14.69 0.01 3.94
N VAL A 179 -15.64 0.41 3.10
CA VAL A 179 -16.62 1.45 3.45
C VAL A 179 -17.52 0.98 4.59
N GLY A 180 -18.03 -0.25 4.53
CA GLY A 180 -18.84 -0.82 5.60
C GLY A 180 -18.11 -0.89 6.94
N ALA A 181 -16.82 -1.28 6.94
CA ALA A 181 -15.99 -1.28 8.15
C ALA A 181 -15.83 0.13 8.73
N TYR A 182 -15.64 1.15 7.88
CA TYR A 182 -15.58 2.55 8.31
C TYR A 182 -16.90 3.04 8.90
N GLN A 183 -18.04 2.75 8.25
CA GLN A 183 -19.36 3.15 8.75
C GLN A 183 -19.68 2.50 10.11
N VAL A 184 -19.33 1.23 10.28
CA VAL A 184 -19.44 0.55 11.58
C VAL A 184 -18.54 1.21 12.63
N MET A 185 -17.30 1.57 12.26
CA MET A 185 -16.39 2.29 13.14
C MET A 185 -16.95 3.65 13.55
N ARG A 186 -17.51 4.44 12.63
CA ARG A 186 -18.21 5.71 12.92
C ARG A 186 -19.25 5.53 14.03
N ARG A 187 -20.08 4.51 13.91
CA ARG A 187 -21.17 4.25 14.86
C ARG A 187 -20.68 3.86 16.24
N TYR A 188 -19.78 2.88 16.31
CA TYR A 188 -19.42 2.24 17.56
C TYR A 188 -18.27 2.89 18.30
N LEU A 189 -17.37 3.58 17.60
CA LEU A 189 -16.20 4.20 18.21
C LEU A 189 -16.27 5.73 18.25
N TYR A 190 -16.92 6.37 17.27
CA TYR A 190 -17.03 7.83 17.22
C TYR A 190 -18.42 8.34 17.60
N ASN A 191 -19.34 7.43 17.98
CA ASN A 191 -20.72 7.75 18.34
C ASN A 191 -21.45 8.63 17.30
N SER A 192 -21.14 8.39 16.02
CA SER A 192 -21.70 9.07 14.86
C SER A 192 -22.72 8.18 14.13
N SER A 193 -23.49 8.72 13.21
CA SER A 193 -24.42 7.94 12.40
C SER A 193 -23.69 6.93 11.52
N MET A 194 -24.23 5.73 11.38
CA MET A 194 -23.82 4.72 10.42
C MET A 194 -24.75 4.78 9.21
N VAL A 195 -24.20 5.07 8.05
CA VAL A 195 -24.96 5.14 6.79
C VAL A 195 -24.45 4.06 5.84
N MET A 196 -25.30 3.09 5.53
CA MET A 196 -24.99 1.97 4.65
C MET A 196 -25.82 2.11 3.36
N HIS A 197 -25.20 2.65 2.32
CA HIS A 197 -25.86 2.80 1.04
C HIS A 197 -25.87 1.48 0.24
N PRO A 198 -26.94 1.21 -0.53
CA PRO A 198 -26.92 0.15 -1.52
C PRO A 198 -25.92 0.52 -2.64
N ILE A 199 -25.23 -0.49 -3.16
CA ILE A 199 -24.29 -0.32 -4.26
C ILE A 199 -25.06 -0.04 -5.55
N ASN A 200 -24.69 1.00 -6.27
CA ASN A 200 -25.15 1.23 -7.63
C ASN A 200 -24.27 0.42 -8.59
N LEU A 201 -24.87 -0.54 -9.29
CA LEU A 201 -24.16 -1.46 -10.17
C LEU A 201 -23.74 -0.83 -11.51
N ASP A 202 -24.24 0.34 -11.85
CA ASP A 202 -23.88 1.08 -13.08
C ASP A 202 -22.62 1.94 -12.87
N GLU A 203 -22.19 2.15 -11.63
CA GLU A 203 -21.00 2.92 -11.29
C GLU A 203 -19.71 2.11 -11.52
N SER A 204 -18.59 2.77 -11.83
CA SER A 204 -17.25 2.21 -11.70
C SER A 204 -16.89 1.91 -10.24
N LEU A 205 -15.78 1.20 -9.99
CA LEU A 205 -15.33 0.96 -8.59
C LEU A 205 -14.96 2.27 -7.88
N ALA A 206 -14.35 3.23 -8.58
CA ALA A 206 -14.02 4.54 -8.02
C ALA A 206 -15.27 5.34 -7.65
N GLU A 207 -16.26 5.41 -8.52
CA GLU A 207 -17.55 6.05 -8.26
C GLU A 207 -18.27 5.40 -7.09
N SER A 208 -18.31 4.06 -7.07
CA SER A 208 -18.95 3.29 -6.00
C SER A 208 -18.33 3.54 -4.62
N ILE A 209 -17.01 3.74 -4.53
CA ILE A 209 -16.35 4.12 -3.27
C ILE A 209 -16.87 5.48 -2.80
N LEU A 210 -16.91 6.50 -3.65
CA LEU A 210 -17.36 7.84 -3.28
C LEU A 210 -18.85 7.85 -2.91
N SER A 211 -19.72 7.27 -3.77
CA SER A 211 -21.15 7.23 -3.55
C SER A 211 -21.59 6.44 -2.32
N THR A 212 -20.84 5.40 -1.94
CA THR A 212 -21.16 4.62 -0.74
C THR A 212 -20.55 5.17 0.54
N LEU A 213 -19.45 5.94 0.42
CA LEU A 213 -18.78 6.57 1.56
C LEU A 213 -19.50 7.82 2.05
N ARG A 214 -19.96 8.67 1.12
CA ARG A 214 -20.57 9.97 1.41
C ARG A 214 -22.03 9.81 1.81
N ASP A 215 -22.44 10.51 2.86
CA ASP A 215 -23.79 10.40 3.42
C ASP A 215 -24.88 10.82 2.41
N ASP A 216 -24.60 11.79 1.53
CA ASP A 216 -25.46 12.30 0.46
C ASP A 216 -25.34 11.56 -0.88
N ARG A 217 -24.32 10.71 -1.03
CA ARG A 217 -23.94 10.01 -2.26
C ARG A 217 -23.42 10.89 -3.39
N GLU A 218 -23.30 12.19 -3.17
CA GLU A 218 -22.91 13.15 -4.21
C GLU A 218 -21.39 13.13 -4.45
N TYR A 219 -20.99 13.15 -5.71
CA TYR A 219 -19.61 13.29 -6.16
C TYR A 219 -19.57 13.89 -7.57
N THR A 220 -18.48 14.54 -7.91
CA THR A 220 -18.24 15.01 -9.27
C THR A 220 -17.51 13.97 -10.11
N LYS A 221 -17.64 14.05 -11.41
CA LYS A 221 -16.93 13.18 -12.36
C LYS A 221 -15.41 13.33 -12.23
N GLU A 222 -14.96 14.54 -11.94
CA GLU A 222 -13.55 14.88 -11.75
C GLU A 222 -12.98 14.22 -10.49
N GLU A 223 -13.72 14.23 -9.39
CA GLU A 223 -13.34 13.52 -8.16
C GLU A 223 -13.25 12.02 -8.39
N ALA A 224 -14.24 11.44 -9.07
CA ALA A 224 -14.24 10.02 -9.38
C ALA A 224 -13.07 9.62 -10.29
N LYS A 225 -12.72 10.45 -11.29
CA LYS A 225 -11.54 10.23 -12.14
C LYS A 225 -10.23 10.35 -11.38
N LEU A 226 -10.11 11.29 -10.43
CA LEU A 226 -8.93 11.42 -9.61
C LEU A 226 -8.76 10.21 -8.69
N LEU A 227 -9.86 9.70 -8.12
CA LEU A 227 -9.81 8.45 -7.33
C LEU A 227 -9.46 7.25 -8.19
N ASP A 228 -10.02 7.13 -9.39
CA ASP A 228 -9.71 6.06 -10.34
C ASP A 228 -8.22 6.05 -10.71
N LEU A 229 -7.65 7.22 -10.97
CA LEU A 229 -6.21 7.38 -11.19
C LEU A 229 -5.40 6.90 -9.97
N CYS A 230 -5.81 7.23 -8.75
CA CYS A 230 -5.16 6.72 -7.54
C CYS A 230 -5.18 5.19 -7.51
N LEU A 231 -6.33 4.58 -7.84
CA LEU A 231 -6.46 3.12 -7.87
C LEU A 231 -5.53 2.49 -8.92
N MET A 232 -5.45 3.06 -10.14
CA MET A 232 -4.53 2.62 -11.19
C MET A 232 -3.07 2.67 -10.74
N LEU A 233 -2.63 3.81 -10.18
CA LEU A 233 -1.24 4.04 -9.76
C LEU A 233 -0.80 3.15 -8.60
N HIS A 234 -1.73 2.70 -7.77
CA HIS A 234 -1.45 1.84 -6.62
C HIS A 234 -1.63 0.35 -6.93
N ALA A 235 -2.16 -0.02 -8.10
CA ALA A 235 -2.58 -1.39 -8.41
C ALA A 235 -1.43 -2.42 -8.31
N GLU A 236 -0.19 -2.04 -8.65
CA GLU A 236 0.96 -2.93 -8.56
C GLU A 236 2.27 -2.15 -8.32
N HIS A 237 3.27 -2.80 -7.71
CA HIS A 237 4.59 -2.20 -7.49
C HIS A 237 5.70 -3.23 -7.26
N GLY A 238 5.69 -4.31 -8.02
CA GLY A 238 6.73 -5.33 -8.07
C GLY A 238 6.60 -6.45 -7.03
N GLY A 239 7.07 -7.62 -7.42
CA GLY A 239 7.00 -8.85 -6.62
C GLY A 239 7.82 -8.82 -5.32
N GLY A 240 8.82 -7.93 -5.23
CA GLY A 240 9.63 -7.71 -4.03
C GLY A 240 9.03 -6.76 -3.00
N ASN A 241 7.87 -6.15 -3.29
CA ASN A 241 7.11 -5.38 -2.32
C ASN A 241 6.68 -6.30 -1.16
N ASN A 242 6.79 -5.84 0.10
CA ASN A 242 6.62 -6.70 1.27
C ASN A 242 5.27 -7.43 1.30
N SER A 243 4.17 -6.75 1.02
CA SER A 243 2.84 -7.39 1.01
C SER A 243 2.67 -8.34 -0.16
N THR A 244 3.21 -8.03 -1.34
CA THR A 244 3.23 -8.92 -2.50
C THR A 244 4.07 -10.16 -2.22
N PHE A 245 5.27 -9.99 -1.67
CA PHE A 245 6.13 -11.10 -1.27
C PHE A 245 5.46 -11.99 -0.22
N THR A 246 4.78 -11.39 0.77
CA THR A 246 4.02 -12.13 1.78
C THR A 246 2.90 -12.96 1.13
N CYS A 247 2.15 -12.38 0.18
CA CYS A 247 1.13 -13.10 -0.59
C CYS A 247 1.73 -14.31 -1.32
N ARG A 248 2.84 -14.12 -2.05
CA ARG A 248 3.55 -15.20 -2.76
C ARG A 248 4.08 -16.26 -1.79
N CYS A 249 4.70 -15.85 -0.68
CA CYS A 249 5.24 -16.74 0.34
C CYS A 249 4.14 -17.65 0.92
N VAL A 250 3.00 -17.08 1.30
CA VAL A 250 1.85 -17.82 1.80
C VAL A 250 1.25 -18.71 0.70
N THR A 251 1.12 -18.20 -0.53
CA THR A 251 0.65 -18.99 -1.69
C THR A 251 1.53 -20.21 -1.95
N SER A 252 2.85 -20.09 -1.79
CA SER A 252 3.80 -21.19 -2.05
C SER A 252 3.58 -22.41 -1.14
N THR A 253 2.85 -22.27 -0.04
CA THR A 253 2.44 -23.38 0.83
C THR A 253 1.26 -24.20 0.28
N GLY A 254 0.61 -23.69 -0.77
CA GLY A 254 -0.59 -24.29 -1.34
C GLY A 254 -1.87 -23.96 -0.57
N THR A 255 -1.91 -22.91 0.25
CA THR A 255 -3.14 -22.46 0.95
C THR A 255 -4.16 -21.82 0.02
N ASP A 256 -5.38 -21.59 0.54
CA ASP A 256 -6.47 -20.94 -0.18
C ASP A 256 -6.21 -19.46 -0.53
N ALA A 257 -7.03 -18.91 -1.42
CA ALA A 257 -6.92 -17.53 -1.88
C ALA A 257 -7.15 -16.51 -0.75
N TYR A 258 -8.13 -16.73 0.10
CA TYR A 258 -8.52 -15.79 1.14
C TYR A 258 -7.44 -15.63 2.20
N ALA A 259 -6.78 -16.72 2.61
CA ALA A 259 -5.64 -16.68 3.52
C ALA A 259 -4.45 -15.91 2.91
N ALA A 260 -4.15 -16.11 1.62
CA ALA A 260 -3.08 -15.41 0.94
C ALA A 260 -3.36 -13.90 0.84
N TYR A 261 -4.57 -13.48 0.45
CA TYR A 261 -4.93 -12.07 0.34
C TYR A 261 -5.02 -11.38 1.71
N ALA A 262 -5.58 -12.04 2.72
CA ALA A 262 -5.62 -11.52 4.09
C ALA A 262 -4.20 -11.32 4.66
N SER A 263 -3.25 -12.19 4.32
CA SER A 263 -1.85 -12.04 4.72
C SER A 263 -1.19 -10.81 4.08
N ALA A 264 -1.49 -10.55 2.80
CA ALA A 264 -1.02 -9.35 2.09
C ALA A 264 -1.60 -8.06 2.70
N ILE A 265 -2.90 -8.03 3.01
CA ILE A 265 -3.54 -6.92 3.72
C ILE A 265 -2.88 -6.70 5.09
N SER A 266 -2.61 -7.76 5.83
CA SER A 266 -1.98 -7.71 7.14
C SER A 266 -0.53 -7.18 7.06
N ALA A 267 0.21 -7.54 6.02
CA ALA A 267 1.55 -7.01 5.77
C ALA A 267 1.50 -5.51 5.42
N LEU A 268 0.56 -5.09 4.55
CA LEU A 268 0.39 -3.69 4.18
C LEU A 268 -0.04 -2.82 5.37
N LYS A 269 -0.82 -3.35 6.31
CA LYS A 269 -1.24 -2.66 7.53
C LYS A 269 -0.05 -2.15 8.37
N GLY A 270 1.10 -2.79 8.27
CA GLY A 270 2.28 -2.43 9.07
C GLY A 270 2.73 -0.98 8.83
N PRO A 271 3.02 -0.19 9.90
CA PRO A 271 3.33 1.24 9.77
C PRO A 271 4.61 1.52 8.95
N ARG A 272 5.49 0.53 8.82
CA ARG A 272 6.70 0.64 7.99
C ARG A 272 6.44 0.34 6.50
N HIS A 273 5.21 -0.06 6.14
CA HIS A 273 4.82 -0.38 4.78
C HIS A 273 3.70 0.53 4.28
N GLY A 274 2.46 0.34 4.73
CA GLY A 274 1.31 1.09 4.21
C GLY A 274 0.96 2.37 4.99
N GLY A 275 1.72 2.72 6.03
CA GLY A 275 1.44 3.91 6.85
C GLY A 275 2.14 5.20 6.42
N ALA A 276 2.85 5.18 5.29
CA ALA A 276 3.70 6.32 4.89
C ALA A 276 2.88 7.58 4.54
N ASN A 277 1.75 7.44 3.86
CA ASN A 277 0.89 8.59 3.53
C ASN A 277 0.28 9.27 4.76
N ILE A 278 -0.08 8.50 5.80
CA ILE A 278 -0.55 9.07 7.08
C ILE A 278 0.58 9.87 7.74
N LYS A 279 1.81 9.34 7.70
CA LYS A 279 2.98 10.05 8.21
C LYS A 279 3.30 11.34 7.46
N VAL A 280 3.07 11.37 6.15
CA VAL A 280 3.16 12.61 5.36
C VAL A 280 2.14 13.63 5.86
N MET A 281 0.89 13.23 6.08
CA MET A 281 -0.16 14.13 6.57
C MET A 281 0.12 14.65 7.99
N GLU A 282 0.62 13.79 8.90
CA GLU A 282 1.06 14.20 10.24
C GLU A 282 2.20 15.24 10.16
N MET A 283 3.19 14.99 9.30
CA MET A 283 4.30 15.92 9.06
C MET A 283 3.83 17.23 8.44
N LEU A 284 2.95 17.17 7.42
CA LEU A 284 2.38 18.35 6.79
C LEU A 284 1.67 19.24 7.83
N ASN A 285 0.80 18.64 8.63
CA ASN A 285 0.10 19.35 9.72
C ASN A 285 1.08 19.96 10.75
N CYS A 286 2.20 19.27 11.05
CA CYS A 286 3.25 19.82 11.91
C CYS A 286 3.91 21.06 11.28
N ILE A 287 4.20 21.01 9.98
CA ILE A 287 4.79 22.15 9.23
C ILE A 287 3.80 23.32 9.15
N GLU A 288 2.54 23.05 8.84
CA GLU A 288 1.47 24.05 8.77
C GLU A 288 1.32 24.85 10.07
N ASN A 289 1.42 24.17 11.20
CA ASN A 289 1.35 24.79 12.53
C ASN A 289 2.65 25.48 12.95
N GLY A 290 3.79 25.05 12.42
CA GLY A 290 5.12 25.54 12.82
C GLY A 290 5.67 26.67 11.93
N VAL A 291 5.18 26.81 10.69
CA VAL A 291 5.62 27.83 9.72
C VAL A 291 4.55 28.90 9.60
N LYS A 292 4.93 30.17 9.74
CA LYS A 292 3.97 31.29 9.71
C LYS A 292 3.56 31.66 8.28
N ASN A 293 4.49 31.63 7.35
CA ASN A 293 4.25 31.94 5.95
C ASN A 293 4.74 30.78 5.05
N TRP A 294 3.82 29.98 4.55
CA TRP A 294 4.11 28.81 3.70
C TRP A 294 4.67 29.17 2.32
N GLU A 295 4.48 30.41 1.86
CA GLU A 295 5.06 30.91 0.61
C GLU A 295 6.52 31.36 0.80
N ASN A 296 6.98 31.54 2.04
CA ASN A 296 8.36 31.87 2.35
C ASN A 296 9.22 30.61 2.41
N GLU A 297 9.89 30.30 1.30
CA GLU A 297 10.76 29.12 1.20
C GLU A 297 11.85 29.07 2.27
N GLY A 298 12.33 30.22 2.76
CA GLY A 298 13.30 30.30 3.84
C GLY A 298 12.75 29.76 5.17
N GLU A 299 11.54 30.18 5.54
CA GLU A 299 10.87 29.68 6.75
C GLU A 299 10.58 28.16 6.65
N VAL A 300 10.14 27.71 5.49
CA VAL A 300 9.91 26.27 5.23
C VAL A 300 11.23 25.50 5.32
N ALA A 301 12.31 25.99 4.71
CA ALA A 301 13.63 25.34 4.74
C ALA A 301 14.19 25.24 6.18
N ASP A 302 14.04 26.30 6.99
CA ASP A 302 14.48 26.31 8.39
C ASP A 302 13.68 25.27 9.22
N PHE A 303 12.38 25.16 8.99
CA PHE A 303 11.55 24.18 9.70
C PHE A 303 11.89 22.74 9.27
N LEU A 304 12.08 22.49 7.97
CA LEU A 304 12.53 21.19 7.46
C LEU A 304 13.90 20.80 8.06
N THR A 305 14.79 21.77 8.26
CA THR A 305 16.09 21.54 8.91
C THR A 305 15.92 21.09 10.35
N LYS A 306 14.99 21.67 11.11
CA LYS A 306 14.65 21.21 12.48
C LYS A 306 14.12 19.76 12.47
N ILE A 307 13.26 19.40 11.51
CA ILE A 307 12.79 18.01 11.37
C ILE A 307 13.97 17.07 11.11
N LEU A 308 14.88 17.41 10.17
CA LEU A 308 16.07 16.62 9.86
C LEU A 308 17.00 16.45 11.07
N ASN A 309 17.10 17.47 11.93
CA ASN A 309 17.88 17.47 13.17
C ASN A 309 17.17 16.73 14.31
N LYS A 310 15.96 16.21 14.11
CA LYS A 310 15.12 15.52 15.12
C LYS A 310 14.60 16.45 16.23
N GLU A 311 14.45 17.72 15.95
CA GLU A 311 13.96 18.71 16.89
C GLU A 311 12.44 18.84 16.83
N GLU A 312 11.83 18.57 15.68
CA GLU A 312 10.39 18.73 15.40
C GLU A 312 9.77 17.44 14.81
N ASN A 313 8.46 17.44 14.61
CA ASN A 313 7.63 16.31 14.17
C ASN A 313 7.77 15.12 15.15
N ASP A 314 7.96 13.92 14.66
CA ASP A 314 8.09 12.69 15.48
C ASP A 314 9.54 12.38 15.92
N HIS A 315 10.43 13.33 15.79
CA HIS A 315 11.87 13.24 16.13
C HIS A 315 12.63 12.11 15.43
N SER A 316 12.10 11.58 14.34
CA SER A 316 12.77 10.55 13.51
C SER A 316 13.91 11.11 12.67
N GLY A 317 13.85 12.39 12.31
CA GLY A 317 14.75 13.03 11.35
C GLY A 317 14.45 12.66 9.90
N LEU A 318 13.21 12.25 9.61
CA LEU A 318 12.74 11.87 8.28
C LEU A 318 11.78 12.92 7.73
N ILE A 319 11.97 13.27 6.45
CA ILE A 319 10.96 13.95 5.66
C ILE A 319 10.15 12.87 4.94
N TYR A 320 8.97 12.59 5.49
CA TYR A 320 8.08 11.55 4.95
C TYR A 320 7.62 11.91 3.53
N GLY A 321 7.41 10.91 2.70
CA GLY A 321 7.11 11.11 1.27
C GLY A 321 8.33 11.35 0.39
N MET A 322 9.52 11.56 0.97
CA MET A 322 10.78 11.74 0.25
C MET A 322 11.65 10.48 0.29
N GLY A 323 12.17 10.10 -0.89
CA GLY A 323 13.01 8.92 -1.08
C GLY A 323 12.23 7.65 -1.38
N HIS A 324 12.86 6.74 -2.09
CA HIS A 324 12.30 5.45 -2.49
C HIS A 324 13.40 4.38 -2.56
N ALA A 325 13.02 3.11 -2.38
CA ALA A 325 13.96 1.99 -2.43
C ALA A 325 14.55 1.74 -3.83
N VAL A 326 13.83 2.12 -4.89
CA VAL A 326 14.21 1.91 -6.29
C VAL A 326 14.36 3.24 -7.04
N TYR A 327 13.34 4.11 -6.99
CA TYR A 327 13.36 5.38 -7.72
C TYR A 327 14.39 6.35 -7.18
N THR A 328 15.04 7.08 -8.10
CA THR A 328 16.11 8.03 -7.79
C THR A 328 15.75 9.45 -8.22
N LEU A 329 15.44 9.66 -9.50
CA LEU A 329 15.15 10.99 -10.07
C LEU A 329 13.65 11.32 -10.01
N SER A 330 12.78 10.35 -10.19
CA SER A 330 11.33 10.53 -10.14
C SER A 330 10.60 9.23 -9.81
N ASP A 331 9.44 9.33 -9.17
CA ASP A 331 8.43 8.27 -9.09
C ASP A 331 7.31 8.63 -10.07
N PRO A 332 7.07 7.85 -11.12
CA PRO A 332 6.05 8.18 -12.13
C PRO A 332 4.65 8.31 -11.54
N ARG A 333 4.37 7.60 -10.45
CA ARG A 333 3.09 7.68 -9.73
C ARG A 333 2.92 9.04 -9.05
N ALA A 334 3.95 9.51 -8.35
CA ALA A 334 3.94 10.83 -7.71
C ALA A 334 3.78 11.95 -8.74
N VAL A 335 4.46 11.86 -9.88
CA VAL A 335 4.37 12.83 -10.98
C VAL A 335 2.94 12.91 -11.53
N GLN A 336 2.32 11.76 -11.86
CA GLN A 336 0.96 11.72 -12.40
C GLN A 336 -0.06 12.21 -11.38
N LEU A 337 0.06 11.78 -10.13
CA LEU A 337 -0.87 12.15 -9.07
C LEU A 337 -0.79 13.65 -8.76
N LYS A 338 0.43 14.20 -8.65
CA LYS A 338 0.66 15.64 -8.45
C LYS A 338 -0.01 16.47 -9.54
N LYS A 339 0.19 16.11 -10.81
CA LYS A 339 -0.38 16.80 -11.97
C LYS A 339 -1.91 16.82 -11.92
N ALA A 340 -2.53 15.67 -11.67
CA ALA A 340 -4.00 15.55 -11.62
C ALA A 340 -4.59 16.26 -10.40
N ALA A 341 -3.95 16.14 -9.25
CA ALA A 341 -4.39 16.74 -8.00
C ALA A 341 -4.33 18.27 -8.04
N LEU A 342 -3.24 18.86 -8.53
CA LEU A 342 -3.12 20.31 -8.68
C LEU A 342 -4.21 20.89 -9.58
N LYS A 343 -4.62 20.17 -10.62
CA LYS A 343 -5.71 20.62 -11.51
C LYS A 343 -7.06 20.68 -10.78
N LEU A 344 -7.35 19.70 -9.91
CA LEU A 344 -8.60 19.66 -9.14
C LEU A 344 -8.58 20.60 -7.95
N ALA A 345 -7.43 20.77 -7.31
CA ALA A 345 -7.26 21.64 -6.13
C ALA A 345 -7.26 23.13 -6.45
N ASN A 346 -7.07 23.50 -7.72
CA ASN A 346 -6.98 24.91 -8.14
C ASN A 346 -8.24 25.69 -7.74
N GLY A 347 -8.08 26.76 -6.95
CA GLY A 347 -9.17 27.57 -6.42
C GLY A 347 -9.89 26.97 -5.20
N THR A 348 -9.43 25.84 -4.66
CA THR A 348 -9.94 25.25 -3.40
C THR A 348 -9.06 25.63 -2.21
N GLU A 349 -9.55 25.39 -0.99
CA GLU A 349 -8.78 25.61 0.24
C GLU A 349 -7.51 24.76 0.32
N THR A 350 -7.48 23.60 -0.34
CA THR A 350 -6.34 22.67 -0.34
C THR A 350 -5.22 23.06 -1.33
N GLU A 351 -5.43 24.06 -2.19
CA GLU A 351 -4.40 24.50 -3.15
C GLU A 351 -3.11 24.94 -2.45
N ALA A 352 -3.20 25.68 -1.36
CA ALA A 352 -2.04 26.14 -0.60
C ALA A 352 -1.24 24.97 0.00
N GLU A 353 -1.91 23.93 0.46
CA GLU A 353 -1.29 22.72 0.99
C GLU A 353 -0.52 21.94 -0.11
N PHE A 354 -1.08 21.84 -1.33
CA PHE A 354 -0.39 21.24 -2.47
C PHE A 354 0.86 22.05 -2.87
N ARG A 355 0.79 23.38 -2.83
CA ARG A 355 1.94 24.26 -3.09
C ARG A 355 3.01 24.09 -2.01
N LEU A 356 2.62 23.93 -0.75
CA LEU A 356 3.55 23.62 0.34
C LEU A 356 4.25 22.28 0.14
N LEU A 357 3.51 21.22 -0.24
CA LEU A 357 4.12 19.92 -0.57
C LEU A 357 5.11 20.01 -1.74
N ASP A 358 4.81 20.80 -2.77
CA ASP A 358 5.74 21.07 -3.87
C ASP A 358 7.01 21.75 -3.40
N THR A 359 6.89 22.74 -2.50
CA THR A 359 8.04 23.42 -1.89
C THR A 359 8.87 22.46 -1.05
N ILE A 360 8.24 21.59 -0.24
CA ILE A 360 8.91 20.55 0.56
C ILE A 360 9.68 19.59 -0.36
N GLU A 361 9.03 19.10 -1.43
CA GLU A 361 9.67 18.21 -2.42
C GLU A 361 10.93 18.83 -3.00
N ARG A 362 10.86 20.09 -3.40
CA ARG A 362 11.96 20.82 -4.07
C ARG A 362 13.12 21.18 -3.14
N LEU A 363 12.82 21.54 -1.89
CA LEU A 363 13.84 21.94 -0.92
C LEU A 363 14.56 20.74 -0.27
N THR A 364 13.87 19.63 -0.05
CA THR A 364 14.38 18.49 0.72
C THR A 364 15.71 17.92 0.21
N PRO A 365 15.93 17.69 -1.11
CA PRO A 365 17.21 17.15 -1.59
C PRO A 365 18.41 18.06 -1.27
N GLN A 366 18.24 19.37 -1.39
CA GLN A 366 19.27 20.37 -1.10
C GLN A 366 19.61 20.42 0.39
N LEU A 367 18.59 20.42 1.25
CA LEU A 367 18.75 20.43 2.70
C LEU A 367 19.41 19.12 3.19
N PHE A 368 19.04 18.00 2.60
CA PHE A 368 19.63 16.71 2.93
C PHE A 368 21.11 16.65 2.56
N ALA A 369 21.48 17.15 1.36
CA ALA A 369 22.88 17.24 0.93
C ALA A 369 23.72 18.13 1.85
N LYS A 370 23.17 19.30 2.24
CA LYS A 370 23.82 20.23 3.16
C LYS A 370 24.03 19.65 4.56
N ASN A 371 23.08 18.86 5.05
CA ASN A 371 23.09 18.34 6.43
C ASN A 371 23.94 17.06 6.57
N LYS A 372 23.99 16.20 5.57
CA LYS A 372 24.72 14.91 5.62
C LYS A 372 25.98 14.84 4.78
N GLY A 373 26.29 15.88 4.00
CA GLY A 373 27.50 15.93 3.16
C GLY A 373 27.46 14.95 1.97
N ASP A 374 26.35 14.29 1.74
CA ASP A 374 26.20 13.29 0.69
C ASP A 374 25.10 13.74 -0.29
N ILE A 375 25.46 13.92 -1.58
CA ILE A 375 24.51 14.29 -2.63
C ILE A 375 23.74 13.04 -3.03
N LYS A 376 22.90 12.56 -2.13
CA LYS A 376 22.02 11.45 -2.46
C LYS A 376 20.85 11.95 -3.30
N THR A 377 20.80 11.52 -4.56
CA THR A 377 19.64 11.76 -5.42
C THR A 377 18.40 11.12 -4.78
N MET A 378 17.38 11.94 -4.50
CA MET A 378 16.11 11.48 -3.96
C MET A 378 14.95 12.24 -4.61
N CYS A 379 13.85 11.55 -4.78
CA CYS A 379 12.60 12.11 -5.30
C CYS A 379 11.45 11.87 -4.34
N ALA A 380 10.35 12.60 -4.53
CA ALA A 380 9.09 12.29 -3.89
C ALA A 380 8.59 10.91 -4.34
N ASN A 381 8.03 10.15 -3.41
CA ASN A 381 7.30 8.92 -3.72
C ASN A 381 5.79 9.20 -3.73
N VAL A 382 4.98 8.21 -4.11
CA VAL A 382 3.53 8.38 -4.27
C VAL A 382 2.83 8.85 -2.99
N ASP A 383 3.36 8.49 -1.81
CA ASP A 383 2.78 8.84 -0.52
C ASP A 383 2.86 10.34 -0.23
N MET A 384 3.80 11.07 -0.87
CA MET A 384 3.91 12.52 -0.74
C MET A 384 2.61 13.24 -1.07
N TYR A 385 1.89 12.78 -2.10
CA TYR A 385 0.69 13.44 -2.60
C TYR A 385 -0.60 12.69 -2.31
N SER A 386 -0.56 11.36 -2.14
CA SER A 386 -1.77 10.54 -2.02
C SER A 386 -2.64 10.90 -0.82
N GLY A 387 -2.03 11.21 0.33
CA GLY A 387 -2.77 11.58 1.54
C GLY A 387 -3.55 12.89 1.36
N LEU A 388 -2.93 13.89 0.72
CA LEU A 388 -3.60 15.18 0.46
C LEU A 388 -4.68 15.04 -0.63
N VAL A 389 -4.48 14.17 -1.63
CA VAL A 389 -5.52 13.82 -2.59
C VAL A 389 -6.73 13.19 -1.90
N TYR A 390 -6.51 12.28 -0.97
CA TYR A 390 -7.61 11.67 -0.23
C TYR A 390 -8.35 12.68 0.65
N LYS A 391 -7.63 13.64 1.27
CA LYS A 391 -8.22 14.77 1.99
C LYS A 391 -9.09 15.63 1.06
N LEU A 392 -8.59 15.98 -0.13
CA LEU A 392 -9.33 16.73 -1.16
C LEU A 392 -10.63 16.01 -1.57
N LEU A 393 -10.61 14.68 -1.65
CA LEU A 393 -11.76 13.85 -1.97
C LEU A 393 -12.70 13.60 -0.76
N GLY A 394 -12.40 14.17 0.42
CA GLY A 394 -13.18 13.96 1.64
C GLY A 394 -13.10 12.53 2.19
N ILE A 395 -12.06 11.78 1.86
CA ILE A 395 -11.84 10.43 2.36
C ILE A 395 -11.22 10.51 3.75
N PRO A 396 -11.80 9.85 4.77
CA PRO A 396 -11.27 9.85 6.14
C PRO A 396 -9.88 9.23 6.24
N VAL A 397 -9.03 9.76 7.13
CA VAL A 397 -7.64 9.31 7.31
C VAL A 397 -7.54 7.83 7.69
N GLU A 398 -8.52 7.30 8.41
CA GLU A 398 -8.62 5.89 8.79
C GLU A 398 -8.73 4.95 7.58
N MET A 399 -9.18 5.47 6.44
CA MET A 399 -9.35 4.71 5.20
C MET A 399 -8.13 4.77 4.26
N TYR A 400 -7.13 5.60 4.51
CA TYR A 400 -6.02 5.82 3.57
C TYR A 400 -5.28 4.54 3.20
N THR A 401 -4.80 3.80 4.21
CA THR A 401 -4.13 2.50 3.97
C THR A 401 -5.09 1.44 3.42
N ALA A 402 -6.37 1.51 3.82
CA ALA A 402 -7.41 0.60 3.36
C ALA A 402 -7.73 0.79 1.86
N LEU A 403 -7.79 2.04 1.42
CA LEU A 403 -7.96 2.38 0.01
C LEU A 403 -6.76 1.90 -0.82
N PHE A 404 -5.54 2.06 -0.29
CA PHE A 404 -4.35 1.50 -0.90
C PHE A 404 -4.44 -0.04 -1.05
N ALA A 405 -4.99 -0.74 -0.05
CA ALA A 405 -5.20 -2.19 -0.13
C ALA A 405 -6.22 -2.57 -1.21
N CYS A 406 -7.33 -1.82 -1.34
CA CYS A 406 -8.30 -2.02 -2.41
C CYS A 406 -7.64 -1.87 -3.79
N ALA A 407 -6.86 -0.82 -3.97
CA ALA A 407 -6.15 -0.56 -5.21
C ALA A 407 -5.11 -1.65 -5.54
N ARG A 408 -4.38 -2.18 -4.53
CA ARG A 408 -3.32 -3.18 -4.70
C ARG A 408 -3.83 -4.60 -4.86
N MET A 409 -5.09 -4.87 -4.58
CA MET A 409 -5.64 -6.23 -4.64
C MET A 409 -5.45 -6.89 -6.02
N PRO A 410 -5.66 -6.25 -7.17
CA PRO A 410 -5.38 -6.85 -8.48
C PRO A 410 -3.93 -7.31 -8.63
N GLY A 411 -2.96 -6.52 -8.15
CA GLY A 411 -1.55 -6.90 -8.15
C GLY A 411 -1.27 -8.13 -7.29
N TRP A 412 -1.81 -8.21 -6.08
CA TRP A 412 -1.66 -9.40 -5.24
C TRP A 412 -2.30 -10.63 -5.88
N CYS A 413 -3.48 -10.47 -6.50
CA CYS A 413 -4.15 -11.55 -7.21
C CYS A 413 -3.30 -12.06 -8.38
N ALA A 414 -2.77 -11.15 -9.20
CA ALA A 414 -1.90 -11.52 -10.32
C ALA A 414 -0.65 -12.28 -9.84
N HIS A 415 0.01 -11.81 -8.78
CA HIS A 415 1.17 -12.47 -8.20
C HIS A 415 0.84 -13.83 -7.57
N ARG A 416 -0.34 -14.00 -6.97
CA ARG A 416 -0.81 -15.31 -6.53
C ARG A 416 -0.99 -16.28 -7.70
N MET A 417 -1.66 -15.84 -8.77
CA MET A 417 -1.87 -16.65 -9.97
C MET A 417 -0.53 -17.08 -10.60
N GLU A 418 0.42 -16.15 -10.72
CA GLU A 418 1.76 -16.47 -11.22
C GLU A 418 2.50 -17.46 -10.32
N GLU A 419 2.34 -17.37 -9.00
CA GLU A 419 2.96 -18.29 -8.04
C GLU A 419 2.33 -19.69 -8.11
N ILE A 420 1.02 -19.81 -8.29
CA ILE A 420 0.33 -21.10 -8.47
C ILE A 420 0.82 -21.78 -9.75
N GLU A 421 0.93 -21.05 -10.85
CA GLU A 421 1.31 -21.61 -12.16
C GLU A 421 2.78 -21.99 -12.22
N ASN A 422 3.68 -21.12 -11.71
CA ASN A 422 5.12 -21.27 -11.90
C ASN A 422 5.87 -21.67 -10.62
N GLY A 423 5.31 -21.40 -9.45
CA GLY A 423 5.93 -21.70 -8.15
C GLY A 423 5.75 -23.17 -7.78
N LYS A 424 6.80 -23.98 -7.96
CA LYS A 424 6.74 -25.43 -7.66
C LYS A 424 7.37 -25.79 -6.30
N ARG A 425 7.80 -24.81 -5.52
CA ARG A 425 8.52 -25.03 -4.26
C ARG A 425 8.06 -24.05 -3.19
N ILE A 426 7.87 -24.55 -1.97
CA ILE A 426 7.62 -23.71 -0.80
C ILE A 426 8.82 -22.77 -0.57
N MET A 427 8.54 -21.49 -0.36
CA MET A 427 9.54 -20.49 0.00
C MET A 427 10.02 -20.73 1.43
N ARG A 428 11.26 -21.21 1.57
CA ARG A 428 11.83 -21.59 2.85
C ARG A 428 13.28 -21.09 2.97
N PRO A 429 13.50 -19.85 3.43
CA PRO A 429 14.84 -19.34 3.67
C PRO A 429 15.53 -20.08 4.82
N ALA A 430 16.86 -20.11 4.81
CA ALA A 430 17.65 -20.68 5.88
C ALA A 430 17.92 -19.65 6.99
N TYR A 431 17.89 -20.11 8.25
CA TYR A 431 18.32 -19.35 9.42
C TYR A 431 19.49 -20.03 10.09
N ARG A 432 20.54 -19.24 10.43
CA ARG A 432 21.70 -19.75 11.13
C ARG A 432 21.44 -19.68 12.64
N THR A 433 21.52 -20.84 13.34
CA THR A 433 21.47 -20.86 14.80
C THR A 433 22.78 -20.33 15.41
N LEU A 434 22.64 -19.56 16.49
CA LEU A 434 23.74 -19.10 17.33
C LEU A 434 23.84 -19.87 18.66
N ILE A 435 22.86 -20.75 18.91
CA ILE A 435 22.73 -21.52 20.15
C ILE A 435 23.50 -22.82 20.02
N LYS A 436 24.33 -23.12 21.01
CA LYS A 436 24.97 -24.44 21.17
C LYS A 436 23.99 -25.41 21.85
N ASN A 437 24.15 -26.71 21.59
CA ASN A 437 23.40 -27.72 22.30
C ASN A 437 23.67 -27.61 23.81
N ARG A 438 22.64 -27.85 24.59
CA ARG A 438 22.67 -27.89 26.05
C ARG A 438 21.98 -29.13 26.54
N ASP A 439 22.49 -29.74 27.59
CA ASP A 439 21.81 -30.82 28.26
C ASP A 439 20.60 -30.34 29.03
N TYR A 440 19.56 -31.15 29.09
CA TYR A 440 18.39 -30.84 29.91
C TYR A 440 18.76 -30.96 31.40
N VAL A 441 18.45 -29.92 32.17
CA VAL A 441 18.62 -29.90 33.63
C VAL A 441 17.23 -29.99 34.24
N ALA A 442 17.03 -30.84 35.22
CA ALA A 442 15.76 -30.98 35.92
C ALA A 442 15.33 -29.67 36.62
N LEU A 443 14.02 -29.45 36.79
CA LEU A 443 13.48 -28.19 37.28
C LEU A 443 14.01 -27.80 38.66
N ASP A 444 14.22 -28.76 39.51
CA ASP A 444 14.74 -28.63 40.88
C ASP A 444 16.25 -28.43 40.94
N GLN A 445 16.96 -28.51 39.82
CA GLN A 445 18.42 -28.38 39.72
C GLN A 445 18.88 -27.14 38.95
N ARG A 446 17.96 -26.23 38.54
CA ARG A 446 18.24 -25.05 37.74
C ARG A 446 17.82 -23.72 38.39
#